data_d29888fe46cf48b0e2fe56b24bfee53b
#
_entry.id   d29888fe46cf48b0e2fe56b24bfee53b
#
_cell.length_a   1.000
_cell.length_b   1.000
_cell.length_c   1.000
_cell.angle_alpha   90.00
_cell.angle_beta   90.00
_cell.angle_gamma   90.00
#
_symmetry.space_group_name_H-M   'P 1'
#
loop_
_entity.id
_entity.type
_entity.pdbx_description
1 polymer ?
#
loop_
_entity_poly.entity_id
_entity_poly.type
_entity_poly.pdbx_seq_one_letter_code
_entity_poly.pdbx_strand_id
1 'polypeptide(L)'
;MKGPSMNRRELIKTMAILAAGVSGSLALGGRTVAFAADNKNKILRVQNDQDITNLDPANRSGWYDEMVMFAVYSGLCQYKAGTEWGWQLDAAEVLEQVDPLTVHFKLKPGIKWTGDFGEMTAEDVKYSFERFIDPKLAAIYATDWEALDHVEIKGTYEGLIHLKHPFAPLFTSTLPHASGLIICKKAVEAAKDKKIATDPLASSGPYRIGEWQPRERLTLVRNENWSGPHCFYDQIQLVPIGDLNTAEIAFEAGDLDMTKINISAIPKYQQGVAGTTLTVRPALAYTWLGMNVDHPLLKDIRVRRAIQQAIDVPSILDAAFGGAVKPAFGLVPPPLPGARSKNIYPYSPDAAKRLLKEAGVSKLQLRLDLTTSADGGTVAQVIQAQLAEVGIQLQINQMDSAAFVAAGQESEGTAWKDSQLRMTTFTTAPDASWVTAWFTCKQVGIWNTQRTCDKDWDKLSDDAANELDQGKRAAMYVKLQDQLEETGAYVFLYHGSNAWVTPGTIKGAWTPDGQWPLFREIKAV
;
A
#
# COMPACT_ATOMS: atom_id res chain seq x y z
N MET A 1 -49.72 22.15 1.43
CA MET A 1 -50.38 21.11 0.61
C MET A 1 -49.76 19.80 0.99
N LYS A 2 -50.54 18.87 1.56
CA LYS A 2 -50.09 17.54 2.01
C LYS A 2 -50.04 16.63 0.80
N GLY A 3 -48.91 15.98 0.55
CA GLY A 3 -48.75 14.93 -0.47
C GLY A 3 -49.47 13.64 -0.06
N PRO A 4 -49.89 12.78 -1.00
CA PRO A 4 -50.68 11.59 -0.70
C PRO A 4 -49.83 10.53 -0.02
N SER A 5 -50.27 10.05 1.16
CA SER A 5 -49.69 8.91 1.87
C SER A 5 -50.17 7.62 1.20
N MET A 6 -49.22 6.83 0.66
CA MET A 6 -49.49 5.53 0.09
C MET A 6 -49.75 4.50 1.21
N ASN A 7 -50.89 3.79 1.15
CA ASN A 7 -51.37 2.87 2.16
C ASN A 7 -50.63 1.50 2.05
N ARG A 8 -50.29 0.91 3.19
CA ARG A 8 -49.55 -0.37 3.32
C ARG A 8 -50.12 -1.55 2.50
N ARG A 9 -51.41 -1.50 2.14
CA ARG A 9 -52.09 -2.51 1.31
C ARG A 9 -51.76 -2.39 -0.19
N GLU A 10 -51.39 -1.22 -0.66
CA GLU A 10 -50.97 -1.00 -2.07
C GLU A 10 -49.54 -1.43 -2.30
N LEU A 11 -48.66 -1.24 -1.30
CA LEU A 11 -47.28 -1.72 -1.33
C LEU A 11 -47.18 -3.25 -1.42
N ILE A 12 -48.10 -3.97 -0.73
CA ILE A 12 -48.16 -5.46 -0.76
C ILE A 12 -48.71 -5.99 -2.07
N LYS A 13 -49.57 -5.25 -2.79
CA LYS A 13 -50.09 -5.67 -4.11
C LYS A 13 -49.08 -5.50 -5.22
N THR A 14 -48.16 -4.50 -5.13
CA THR A 14 -47.11 -4.31 -6.12
C THR A 14 -45.96 -5.34 -5.99
N MET A 15 -45.72 -5.87 -4.78
CA MET A 15 -44.76 -6.97 -4.57
C MET A 15 -45.30 -8.38 -4.94
N ALA A 16 -46.59 -8.54 -5.13
CA ALA A 16 -47.20 -9.86 -5.46
C ALA A 16 -47.27 -10.18 -6.96
N ILE A 17 -46.92 -9.24 -7.84
CA ILE A 17 -46.94 -9.43 -9.32
C ILE A 17 -45.56 -9.85 -9.88
N LEU A 18 -44.51 -9.79 -9.07
CA LEU A 18 -43.15 -10.25 -9.46
C LEU A 18 -42.79 -11.69 -9.02
N ALA A 19 -43.72 -12.40 -8.42
CA ALA A 19 -43.49 -13.76 -7.88
C ALA A 19 -44.18 -14.92 -8.64
N ALA A 20 -44.58 -14.70 -9.91
CA ALA A 20 -45.22 -15.75 -10.71
C ALA A 20 -44.45 -16.00 -12.00
N GLY A 21 -43.43 -16.83 -11.92
CA GLY A 21 -42.78 -17.35 -13.12
C GLY A 21 -41.36 -17.85 -12.93
N VAL A 22 -41.14 -18.89 -12.10
CA VAL A 22 -40.13 -19.94 -12.38
C VAL A 22 -40.39 -21.11 -11.41
N SER A 23 -41.13 -22.12 -11.88
CA SER A 23 -41.10 -23.47 -11.31
C SER A 23 -40.11 -24.28 -12.14
N GLY A 24 -39.04 -24.77 -11.51
CA GLY A 24 -38.18 -25.74 -12.20
C GLY A 24 -36.84 -25.97 -11.52
N SER A 25 -36.78 -27.09 -10.82
CA SER A 25 -35.56 -27.87 -10.50
C SER A 25 -34.64 -27.35 -9.39
N LEU A 26 -34.78 -27.85 -8.20
CA LEU A 26 -33.73 -28.03 -7.21
C LEU A 26 -32.63 -28.94 -7.78
N ALA A 27 -31.53 -28.35 -8.25
CA ALA A 27 -30.27 -29.03 -8.40
C ALA A 27 -29.26 -28.35 -7.45
N LEU A 28 -28.71 -29.12 -6.53
CA LEU A 28 -27.52 -28.78 -5.75
C LEU A 28 -26.38 -28.50 -6.74
N GLY A 29 -26.11 -27.25 -7.00
CA GLY A 29 -25.07 -26.81 -7.94
C GLY A 29 -24.58 -25.43 -7.54
N GLY A 30 -23.26 -25.29 -7.48
CA GLY A 30 -22.54 -24.11 -7.05
C GLY A 30 -23.08 -22.78 -7.61
N ARG A 31 -23.02 -21.73 -6.80
CA ARG A 31 -23.36 -20.37 -7.21
C ARG A 31 -22.47 -19.96 -8.39
N THR A 32 -23.03 -19.85 -9.56
CA THR A 32 -22.37 -19.23 -10.72
C THR A 32 -22.56 -17.73 -10.61
N VAL A 33 -21.46 -17.00 -10.55
CA VAL A 33 -21.49 -15.55 -10.67
C VAL A 33 -21.90 -15.20 -12.11
N ALA A 34 -23.02 -14.51 -12.29
CA ALA A 34 -23.50 -14.10 -13.62
C ALA A 34 -22.77 -12.85 -14.04
N PHE A 35 -21.76 -12.97 -14.90
CA PHE A 35 -21.13 -11.82 -15.55
C PHE A 35 -21.93 -11.44 -16.79
N ALA A 36 -22.22 -10.13 -16.92
CA ALA A 36 -22.93 -9.62 -18.08
C ALA A 36 -22.10 -9.87 -19.37
N ALA A 37 -22.58 -10.77 -20.21
CA ALA A 37 -22.05 -10.99 -21.54
C ALA A 37 -22.56 -9.89 -22.46
N ASP A 38 -21.64 -9.25 -23.19
CA ASP A 38 -21.83 -8.28 -24.27
C ASP A 38 -21.76 -6.80 -23.88
N ASN A 39 -20.53 -6.35 -23.65
CA ASN A 39 -20.24 -4.94 -23.48
C ASN A 39 -19.72 -4.38 -24.82
N LYS A 40 -20.60 -3.77 -25.63
CA LYS A 40 -20.23 -3.12 -26.91
C LYS A 40 -19.15 -2.04 -26.71
N ASN A 41 -19.13 -1.40 -25.55
CA ASN A 41 -18.04 -0.54 -25.09
C ASN A 41 -17.27 -1.35 -24.03
N LYS A 42 -16.09 -1.82 -24.34
CA LYS A 42 -15.24 -2.60 -23.41
C LYS A 42 -14.95 -1.81 -22.14
N ILE A 43 -15.83 -1.92 -21.15
CA ILE A 43 -15.78 -1.25 -19.86
C ILE A 43 -15.27 -2.23 -18.82
N LEU A 44 -14.31 -1.80 -17.99
CA LEU A 44 -13.81 -2.52 -16.82
C LEU A 44 -14.24 -1.77 -15.57
N ARG A 45 -15.06 -2.40 -14.71
CA ARG A 45 -15.53 -1.83 -13.45
C ARG A 45 -14.66 -2.37 -12.30
N VAL A 46 -13.96 -1.46 -11.63
CA VAL A 46 -12.94 -1.79 -10.64
C VAL A 46 -13.26 -1.11 -9.31
N GLN A 47 -13.24 -1.89 -8.24
CA GLN A 47 -13.33 -1.34 -6.89
C GLN A 47 -12.11 -0.45 -6.61
N ASN A 48 -12.36 0.72 -6.01
CA ASN A 48 -11.36 1.56 -5.38
C ASN A 48 -11.76 1.79 -3.91
N ASP A 49 -10.82 1.84 -2.98
CA ASP A 49 -11.14 1.96 -1.54
C ASP A 49 -11.83 3.29 -1.20
N GLN A 50 -11.43 4.33 -1.90
CA GLN A 50 -11.94 5.68 -1.71
C GLN A 50 -12.04 6.40 -3.05
N ASP A 51 -12.74 7.53 -3.05
CA ASP A 51 -12.72 8.47 -4.18
C ASP A 51 -11.36 9.17 -4.27
N ILE A 52 -11.06 9.72 -5.45
CA ILE A 52 -9.83 10.51 -5.64
C ILE A 52 -9.88 11.79 -4.80
N THR A 53 -8.72 12.20 -4.32
CA THR A 53 -8.57 13.40 -3.50
C THR A 53 -7.57 14.39 -4.08
N ASN A 54 -6.45 13.89 -4.64
CA ASN A 54 -5.40 14.74 -5.19
C ASN A 54 -4.57 13.96 -6.22
N LEU A 55 -4.53 14.44 -7.46
CA LEU A 55 -3.77 13.85 -8.57
C LEU A 55 -2.43 14.57 -8.82
N ASP A 56 -1.95 15.39 -7.88
CA ASP A 56 -0.60 15.94 -7.90
C ASP A 56 0.39 14.88 -7.37
N PRO A 57 1.36 14.40 -8.17
CA PRO A 57 2.35 13.41 -7.72
C PRO A 57 3.10 13.82 -6.45
N ALA A 58 3.33 15.13 -6.24
CA ALA A 58 4.03 15.65 -5.07
C ALA A 58 3.18 15.69 -3.79
N ASN A 59 1.83 15.70 -3.92
CA ASN A 59 0.89 15.95 -2.82
C ASN A 59 -0.29 14.97 -2.79
N ARG A 60 -0.17 13.81 -3.41
CA ARG A 60 -1.19 12.75 -3.38
C ARG A 60 -1.49 12.32 -1.95
N SER A 61 -2.70 11.84 -1.71
CA SER A 61 -3.11 11.41 -0.36
C SER A 61 -2.90 9.92 -0.11
N GLY A 62 -2.93 9.09 -1.16
CA GLY A 62 -2.78 7.66 -0.99
C GLY A 62 -2.82 6.87 -2.30
N TRP A 63 -2.74 5.55 -2.16
CA TRP A 63 -2.66 4.61 -3.27
C TRP A 63 -3.90 4.63 -4.19
N TYR A 64 -5.06 5.06 -3.71
CA TYR A 64 -6.28 5.23 -4.51
C TYR A 64 -6.15 6.37 -5.53
N ASP A 65 -5.40 7.44 -5.21
CA ASP A 65 -5.01 8.48 -6.17
C ASP A 65 -3.98 7.95 -7.16
N GLU A 66 -2.99 7.18 -6.68
CA GLU A 66 -1.92 6.61 -7.49
C GLU A 66 -2.44 5.66 -8.57
N MET A 67 -3.49 4.87 -8.27
CA MET A 67 -4.14 4.01 -9.26
C MET A 67 -4.61 4.81 -10.49
N VAL A 68 -5.14 6.00 -10.27
CA VAL A 68 -5.56 6.92 -11.34
C VAL A 68 -4.34 7.55 -12.01
N MET A 69 -3.36 7.99 -11.23
CA MET A 69 -2.15 8.64 -11.75
C MET A 69 -1.39 7.73 -12.72
N PHE A 70 -1.23 6.43 -12.41
CA PHE A 70 -0.58 5.46 -13.32
C PHE A 70 -1.35 5.24 -14.63
N ALA A 71 -2.62 5.59 -14.66
CA ALA A 71 -3.42 5.53 -15.87
C ALA A 71 -3.35 6.82 -16.71
N VAL A 72 -3.24 7.99 -16.07
CA VAL A 72 -3.36 9.30 -16.74
C VAL A 72 -2.03 9.98 -17.05
N TYR A 73 -0.95 9.61 -16.35
CA TYR A 73 0.40 10.13 -16.56
C TYR A 73 1.35 9.05 -17.06
N SER A 74 2.45 9.49 -17.68
CA SER A 74 3.63 8.68 -17.97
C SER A 74 4.81 9.16 -17.11
N GLY A 75 5.69 8.23 -16.72
CA GLY A 75 6.99 8.52 -16.13
C GLY A 75 8.12 8.22 -17.10
N LEU A 76 9.39 8.48 -16.74
CA LEU A 76 10.54 8.00 -17.52
C LEU A 76 10.52 6.48 -17.62
N CYS A 77 10.19 5.81 -16.54
CA CYS A 77 9.98 4.37 -16.44
C CYS A 77 8.75 4.07 -15.59
N GLN A 78 8.35 2.80 -15.56
CA GLN A 78 7.20 2.30 -14.80
C GLN A 78 7.48 0.90 -14.27
N TYR A 79 6.77 0.46 -13.23
CA TYR A 79 6.82 -0.92 -12.76
C TYR A 79 6.36 -1.90 -13.83
N LYS A 80 6.98 -3.10 -13.84
CA LYS A 80 6.51 -4.24 -14.61
C LYS A 80 5.37 -4.94 -13.89
N ALA A 81 4.40 -5.43 -14.64
CA ALA A 81 3.46 -6.40 -14.12
C ALA A 81 4.17 -7.73 -13.81
N GLY A 82 3.77 -8.39 -12.72
CA GLY A 82 4.32 -9.70 -12.41
C GLY A 82 4.41 -10.00 -10.92
N THR A 83 5.42 -10.80 -10.55
CA THR A 83 5.67 -11.26 -9.17
C THR A 83 7.00 -10.77 -8.62
N GLU A 84 7.83 -10.17 -9.47
CA GLU A 84 9.16 -9.66 -9.10
C GLU A 84 9.22 -8.16 -9.36
N TRP A 85 9.79 -7.41 -8.41
CA TRP A 85 10.00 -5.98 -8.59
C TRP A 85 11.01 -5.70 -9.69
N GLY A 86 10.66 -4.76 -10.53
CA GLY A 86 11.47 -4.27 -11.62
C GLY A 86 10.71 -3.21 -12.39
N TRP A 87 11.43 -2.49 -13.21
CA TRP A 87 10.86 -1.44 -14.04
C TRP A 87 11.16 -1.65 -15.53
N GLN A 88 10.45 -0.95 -16.36
CA GLN A 88 10.64 -0.87 -17.81
C GLN A 88 10.50 0.58 -18.27
N LEU A 89 11.13 0.93 -19.39
CA LEU A 89 10.98 2.26 -19.98
C LEU A 89 9.50 2.56 -20.31
N ASP A 90 9.09 3.79 -20.00
CA ASP A 90 7.76 4.30 -20.37
C ASP A 90 7.90 5.48 -21.36
N ALA A 91 7.96 6.72 -20.90
CA ALA A 91 8.20 7.88 -21.78
C ALA A 91 9.66 7.97 -22.26
N ALA A 92 10.62 7.42 -21.53
CA ALA A 92 12.02 7.42 -21.94
C ALA A 92 12.31 6.33 -22.99
N GLU A 93 13.21 6.63 -23.93
CA GLU A 93 13.89 5.65 -24.77
C GLU A 93 15.29 5.28 -24.21
N VAL A 94 15.89 6.16 -23.40
CA VAL A 94 17.12 5.94 -22.63
C VAL A 94 16.88 6.37 -21.19
N LEU A 95 17.31 5.56 -20.24
CA LEU A 95 17.36 5.87 -18.82
C LEU A 95 18.49 5.04 -18.20
N GLU A 96 19.60 5.68 -17.90
CA GLU A 96 20.82 5.01 -17.42
C GLU A 96 21.56 5.85 -16.39
N GLN A 97 22.09 5.20 -15.37
CA GLN A 97 22.98 5.83 -14.41
C GLN A 97 24.40 5.85 -14.97
N VAL A 98 24.88 7.04 -15.37
CA VAL A 98 26.20 7.20 -16.00
C VAL A 98 27.34 7.28 -14.97
N ASP A 99 27.04 7.71 -13.77
CA ASP A 99 27.90 7.68 -12.58
C ASP A 99 27.04 7.70 -11.32
N PRO A 100 27.60 7.54 -10.08
CA PRO A 100 26.80 7.49 -8.85
C PRO A 100 25.91 8.69 -8.58
N LEU A 101 26.17 9.85 -9.21
CA LEU A 101 25.46 11.12 -8.98
C LEU A 101 24.71 11.61 -10.21
N THR A 102 24.77 10.90 -11.35
CA THR A 102 24.22 11.39 -12.60
C THR A 102 23.43 10.32 -13.32
N VAL A 103 22.18 10.62 -13.66
CA VAL A 103 21.30 9.77 -14.48
C VAL A 103 21.01 10.50 -15.79
N HIS A 104 21.32 9.85 -16.91
CA HIS A 104 20.98 10.31 -18.25
C HIS A 104 19.59 9.80 -18.63
N PHE A 105 18.76 10.68 -19.18
CA PHE A 105 17.48 10.32 -19.77
C PHE A 105 17.32 10.93 -21.17
N LYS A 106 16.62 10.17 -22.02
CA LYS A 106 16.16 10.65 -23.32
C LYS A 106 14.73 10.21 -23.54
N LEU A 107 13.83 11.15 -23.77
CA LEU A 107 12.41 10.91 -24.03
C LEU A 107 12.20 10.41 -25.46
N LYS A 108 11.20 9.58 -25.67
CA LYS A 108 10.63 9.28 -26.99
C LYS A 108 10.01 10.55 -27.57
N PRO A 109 10.35 10.98 -28.81
CA PRO A 109 9.67 12.09 -29.44
C PRO A 109 8.20 11.77 -29.71
N GLY A 110 7.34 12.79 -29.78
CA GLY A 110 5.95 12.65 -30.20
C GLY A 110 4.97 12.20 -29.10
N ILE A 111 5.38 12.15 -27.83
CA ILE A 111 4.45 11.93 -26.72
C ILE A 111 3.63 13.21 -26.52
N LYS A 112 2.33 13.15 -26.80
CA LYS A 112 1.45 14.32 -26.76
C LYS A 112 0.66 14.39 -25.46
N TRP A 113 0.52 15.60 -24.95
CA TRP A 113 -0.42 15.92 -23.90
C TRP A 113 -1.85 15.97 -24.46
N THR A 114 -2.85 15.65 -23.64
CA THR A 114 -4.24 15.98 -23.96
C THR A 114 -4.43 17.51 -23.93
N GLY A 115 -5.40 18.01 -24.70
CA GLY A 115 -5.54 19.45 -24.92
C GLY A 115 -4.47 20.00 -25.89
N ASP A 116 -4.33 21.32 -25.92
CA ASP A 116 -3.45 22.01 -26.89
C ASP A 116 -2.05 22.34 -26.29
N PHE A 117 -1.54 21.51 -25.37
CA PHE A 117 -0.27 21.77 -24.69
C PHE A 117 0.96 21.25 -25.44
N GLY A 118 0.78 20.54 -26.56
CA GLY A 118 1.86 20.04 -27.42
C GLY A 118 2.46 18.72 -26.94
N GLU A 119 3.78 18.57 -27.10
CA GLU A 119 4.53 17.37 -26.77
C GLU A 119 5.22 17.48 -25.42
N MET A 120 5.40 16.32 -24.77
CA MET A 120 6.23 16.18 -23.57
C MET A 120 7.69 16.43 -23.94
N THR A 121 8.38 17.23 -23.14
CA THR A 121 9.78 17.62 -23.34
C THR A 121 10.61 17.47 -22.06
N ALA A 122 11.93 17.62 -22.15
CA ALA A 122 12.81 17.63 -20.99
C ALA A 122 12.47 18.75 -19.98
N GLU A 123 11.80 19.82 -20.42
CA GLU A 123 11.28 20.88 -19.54
C GLU A 123 10.18 20.36 -18.61
N ASP A 124 9.32 19.46 -19.09
CA ASP A 124 8.27 18.86 -18.27
C ASP A 124 8.90 17.93 -17.22
N VAL A 125 9.94 17.16 -17.57
CA VAL A 125 10.71 16.32 -16.64
C VAL A 125 11.35 17.16 -15.54
N LYS A 126 12.11 18.21 -15.93
CA LYS A 126 12.73 19.15 -15.01
C LYS A 126 11.71 19.76 -14.05
N TYR A 127 10.63 20.28 -14.60
CA TYR A 127 9.55 20.89 -13.81
C TYR A 127 8.93 19.90 -12.83
N SER A 128 8.67 18.67 -13.27
CA SER A 128 8.01 17.64 -12.45
C SER A 128 8.87 17.24 -11.25
N PHE A 129 10.16 17.04 -11.44
CA PHE A 129 11.06 16.53 -10.39
C PHE A 129 11.54 17.63 -9.45
N GLU A 130 11.92 18.81 -9.98
CA GLU A 130 12.41 19.90 -9.14
C GLU A 130 11.32 20.51 -8.23
N ARG A 131 10.03 20.32 -8.55
CA ARG A 131 8.92 20.72 -7.67
C ARG A 131 8.98 20.07 -6.29
N PHE A 132 9.46 18.81 -6.21
CA PHE A 132 9.51 18.09 -4.94
C PHE A 132 10.45 18.74 -3.93
N ILE A 133 11.51 19.38 -4.41
CA ILE A 133 12.51 20.05 -3.58
C ILE A 133 12.28 21.57 -3.49
N ASP A 134 11.23 22.13 -4.13
CA ASP A 134 10.85 23.53 -3.96
C ASP A 134 10.16 23.75 -2.60
N PRO A 135 10.76 24.53 -1.68
CA PRO A 135 10.17 24.79 -0.37
C PRO A 135 8.79 25.45 -0.44
N LYS A 136 8.48 26.15 -1.54
CA LYS A 136 7.20 26.84 -1.72
C LYS A 136 6.05 25.88 -1.97
N LEU A 137 6.34 24.72 -2.58
CA LEU A 137 5.32 23.69 -2.80
C LEU A 137 4.99 22.94 -1.50
N ALA A 138 5.96 22.82 -0.58
CA ALA A 138 5.84 22.00 0.64
C ALA A 138 5.34 20.58 0.33
N ALA A 139 6.02 19.93 -0.63
CA ALA A 139 5.63 18.60 -1.12
C ALA A 139 5.60 17.57 0.02
N ILE A 140 4.50 16.83 0.15
CA ILE A 140 4.36 15.75 1.15
C ILE A 140 5.42 14.67 0.92
N TYR A 141 5.71 14.38 -0.36
CA TYR A 141 6.68 13.36 -0.78
C TYR A 141 8.05 13.93 -1.17
N ALA A 142 8.47 15.06 -0.56
CA ALA A 142 9.79 15.67 -0.82
C ALA A 142 10.96 14.69 -0.56
N THR A 143 10.79 13.75 0.37
CA THR A 143 11.81 12.74 0.69
C THR A 143 12.10 11.78 -0.45
N ASP A 144 11.17 11.57 -1.39
CA ASP A 144 11.40 10.71 -2.55
C ASP A 144 12.44 11.29 -3.51
N TRP A 145 12.64 12.61 -3.44
CA TRP A 145 13.61 13.35 -4.23
C TRP A 145 14.65 14.09 -3.38
N GLU A 146 14.90 13.67 -2.13
CA GLU A 146 15.82 14.35 -1.21
C GLU A 146 17.26 14.43 -1.76
N ALA A 147 17.67 13.41 -2.51
CA ALA A 147 18.97 13.37 -3.16
C ALA A 147 19.06 14.24 -4.42
N LEU A 148 17.96 14.74 -4.97
CA LEU A 148 17.98 15.57 -6.18
C LEU A 148 18.71 16.88 -5.93
N ASP A 149 19.69 17.19 -6.78
CA ASP A 149 20.29 18.53 -6.86
C ASP A 149 19.53 19.38 -7.89
N HIS A 150 19.56 18.97 -9.15
CA HIS A 150 18.83 19.61 -10.25
C HIS A 150 18.70 18.71 -11.47
N VAL A 151 17.86 19.11 -12.43
CA VAL A 151 17.77 18.48 -13.75
C VAL A 151 18.37 19.44 -14.78
N GLU A 152 19.40 18.98 -15.49
CA GLU A 152 20.04 19.72 -16.58
C GLU A 152 19.40 19.32 -17.92
N ILE A 153 19.00 20.31 -18.71
CA ILE A 153 18.44 20.09 -20.05
C ILE A 153 19.58 20.11 -21.08
N LYS A 154 19.71 19.04 -21.86
CA LYS A 154 20.68 18.94 -22.96
C LYS A 154 20.06 19.17 -24.33
N GLY A 155 18.77 18.99 -24.45
CA GLY A 155 18.00 19.17 -25.68
C GLY A 155 16.51 19.08 -25.42
N THR A 156 15.69 19.17 -26.47
CA THR A 156 14.21 19.13 -26.35
C THR A 156 13.73 17.89 -25.62
N TYR A 157 14.35 16.75 -25.85
CA TYR A 157 13.95 15.46 -25.31
C TYR A 157 15.00 14.81 -24.41
N GLU A 158 16.09 15.47 -24.08
CA GLU A 158 17.26 14.89 -23.42
C GLU A 158 17.73 15.73 -22.26
N GLY A 159 18.15 15.08 -21.18
CA GLY A 159 18.68 15.75 -19.99
C GLY A 159 19.44 14.82 -19.04
N LEU A 160 19.97 15.41 -17.99
CA LEU A 160 20.65 14.73 -16.91
C LEU A 160 19.97 15.07 -15.58
N ILE A 161 19.76 14.05 -14.75
CA ILE A 161 19.33 14.21 -13.36
C ILE A 161 20.58 14.16 -12.50
N HIS A 162 20.90 15.26 -11.81
CA HIS A 162 22.03 15.35 -10.91
C HIS A 162 21.61 15.16 -9.46
N LEU A 163 22.36 14.32 -8.74
CA LEU A 163 22.12 13.99 -7.34
C LEU A 163 23.21 14.59 -6.45
N LYS A 164 22.87 14.98 -5.22
CA LYS A 164 23.77 15.47 -4.16
C LYS A 164 24.63 14.35 -3.57
N HIS A 165 24.08 13.15 -3.52
CA HIS A 165 24.71 11.92 -3.02
C HIS A 165 24.12 10.71 -3.74
N PRO A 166 24.78 9.53 -3.74
CA PRO A 166 24.20 8.31 -4.27
C PRO A 166 22.86 8.02 -3.60
N PHE A 167 21.89 7.52 -4.37
CA PHE A 167 20.54 7.27 -3.87
C PHE A 167 19.95 6.01 -4.53
N ALA A 168 20.10 4.87 -3.88
CA ALA A 168 19.62 3.59 -4.41
C ALA A 168 18.09 3.54 -4.60
N PRO A 169 17.24 4.19 -3.77
CA PRO A 169 15.79 4.23 -3.96
C PRO A 169 15.34 4.87 -5.28
N LEU A 170 16.20 5.63 -5.96
CA LEU A 170 15.84 6.34 -7.20
C LEU A 170 15.20 5.42 -8.24
N PHE A 171 15.76 4.22 -8.45
CA PHE A 171 15.28 3.25 -9.45
C PHE A 171 14.31 2.21 -8.91
N THR A 172 14.15 2.12 -7.60
CA THR A 172 13.25 1.13 -6.96
C THR A 172 11.93 1.72 -6.53
N SER A 173 11.93 2.96 -6.01
CA SER A 173 10.73 3.58 -5.43
C SER A 173 10.47 5.02 -5.83
N THR A 174 11.38 5.71 -6.56
CA THR A 174 11.16 7.11 -6.97
C THR A 174 10.72 7.19 -8.42
N LEU A 175 11.59 6.83 -9.37
CA LEU A 175 11.33 6.98 -10.81
C LEU A 175 10.18 6.10 -11.33
N PRO A 176 10.04 4.81 -10.93
CA PRO A 176 8.94 3.97 -11.44
C PRO A 176 7.63 4.15 -10.66
N HIS A 177 7.64 4.90 -9.56
CA HIS A 177 6.48 5.16 -8.71
C HIS A 177 5.81 6.50 -9.04
N ALA A 178 4.77 6.85 -8.27
CA ALA A 178 4.00 8.08 -8.50
C ALA A 178 4.85 9.36 -8.45
N SER A 179 5.93 9.39 -7.64
CA SER A 179 6.85 10.53 -7.57
C SER A 179 7.72 10.73 -8.82
N GLY A 180 7.82 9.72 -9.69
CA GLY A 180 8.50 9.78 -10.99
C GLY A 180 7.59 10.11 -12.17
N LEU A 181 6.30 10.35 -11.94
CA LEU A 181 5.36 10.71 -12.98
C LEU A 181 5.59 12.15 -13.46
N ILE A 182 5.50 12.34 -14.77
CA ILE A 182 5.73 13.61 -15.44
C ILE A 182 4.40 14.33 -15.64
N ILE A 183 4.33 15.60 -15.22
CA ILE A 183 3.18 16.48 -15.39
C ILE A 183 3.46 17.56 -16.43
N CYS A 184 2.43 18.06 -17.09
CA CYS A 184 2.55 19.11 -18.10
C CYS A 184 2.81 20.46 -17.44
N LYS A 185 4.04 20.99 -17.56
CA LYS A 185 4.43 22.32 -17.07
C LYS A 185 3.49 23.41 -17.56
N LYS A 186 3.23 23.45 -18.87
CA LYS A 186 2.37 24.46 -19.50
C LYS A 186 0.93 24.43 -18.98
N ALA A 187 0.38 23.22 -18.75
CA ALA A 187 -0.97 23.08 -18.22
C ALA A 187 -1.06 23.61 -16.77
N VAL A 188 -0.08 23.28 -15.93
CA VAL A 188 -0.06 23.78 -14.55
C VAL A 188 0.16 25.29 -14.51
N GLU A 189 1.05 25.84 -15.34
CA GLU A 189 1.30 27.30 -15.42
C GLU A 189 0.09 28.08 -15.94
N ALA A 190 -0.74 27.46 -16.82
CA ALA A 190 -1.96 28.04 -17.34
C ALA A 190 -3.14 27.94 -16.37
N ALA A 191 -3.11 27.02 -15.40
CA ALA A 191 -4.14 26.89 -14.39
C ALA A 191 -4.20 28.13 -13.48
N LYS A 192 -5.43 28.56 -13.12
CA LYS A 192 -5.68 29.80 -12.37
C LYS A 192 -4.91 29.89 -11.05
N ASP A 193 -4.79 28.78 -10.33
CA ASP A 193 -4.12 28.68 -9.04
C ASP A 193 -2.75 28.00 -9.14
N LYS A 194 -2.35 27.58 -10.36
CA LYS A 194 -1.10 26.84 -10.63
C LYS A 194 -0.97 25.55 -9.82
N LYS A 195 -2.08 24.88 -9.57
CA LYS A 195 -2.16 23.66 -8.77
C LYS A 195 -2.90 22.56 -9.51
N ILE A 196 -2.47 21.32 -9.25
CA ILE A 196 -3.21 20.11 -9.58
C ILE A 196 -4.03 19.73 -8.33
N ALA A 197 -5.26 19.34 -8.53
CA ALA A 197 -6.12 18.78 -7.50
C ALA A 197 -6.67 17.44 -8.00
N THR A 198 -7.98 17.32 -8.19
CA THR A 198 -8.63 16.12 -8.75
C THR A 198 -8.68 16.09 -10.28
N ASP A 199 -8.22 17.16 -10.94
CA ASP A 199 -8.05 17.23 -12.39
C ASP A 199 -6.55 17.21 -12.73
N PRO A 200 -6.06 16.25 -13.54
CA PRO A 200 -4.66 16.20 -13.96
C PRO A 200 -4.25 17.35 -14.88
N LEU A 201 -5.17 18.21 -15.31
CA LEU A 201 -5.03 19.35 -16.26
C LEU A 201 -4.61 18.92 -17.68
N ALA A 202 -3.71 17.96 -17.80
CA ALA A 202 -3.31 17.31 -19.04
C ALA A 202 -2.83 15.89 -18.76
N SER A 203 -3.13 14.96 -19.64
CA SER A 203 -2.76 13.55 -19.52
C SER A 203 -1.80 13.14 -20.64
N SER A 204 -0.81 12.31 -20.32
CA SER A 204 0.12 11.68 -21.27
C SER A 204 0.01 10.17 -21.29
N GLY A 205 -0.67 9.59 -20.29
CA GLY A 205 -0.84 8.15 -20.10
C GLY A 205 -1.90 7.53 -21.03
N PRO A 206 -2.12 6.21 -20.90
CA PRO A 206 -3.04 5.43 -21.74
C PRO A 206 -4.52 5.82 -21.59
N TYR A 207 -4.87 6.44 -20.49
CA TYR A 207 -6.22 6.93 -20.22
C TYR A 207 -6.19 8.41 -19.84
N ARG A 208 -7.35 9.04 -19.86
CA ARG A 208 -7.64 10.38 -19.34
C ARG A 208 -8.95 10.35 -18.56
N ILE A 209 -9.17 11.30 -17.69
CA ILE A 209 -10.45 11.44 -17.01
C ILE A 209 -11.53 11.79 -18.06
N GLY A 210 -12.60 11.00 -18.08
CA GLY A 210 -13.79 11.25 -18.89
C GLY A 210 -14.87 11.94 -18.06
N GLU A 211 -15.34 11.31 -17.00
CA GLU A 211 -16.37 11.82 -16.11
C GLU A 211 -16.05 11.45 -14.66
N TRP A 212 -16.24 12.37 -13.75
CA TRP A 212 -16.16 12.12 -12.32
C TRP A 212 -17.46 12.50 -11.64
N GLN A 213 -18.09 11.52 -11.01
CA GLN A 213 -19.27 11.65 -10.16
C GLN A 213 -18.81 11.38 -8.71
N PRO A 214 -18.54 12.43 -7.90
CA PRO A 214 -17.94 12.27 -6.58
C PRO A 214 -18.70 11.28 -5.69
N ARG A 215 -17.98 10.36 -5.09
CA ARG A 215 -18.46 9.26 -4.23
C ARG A 215 -19.31 8.20 -4.94
N GLU A 216 -19.49 8.30 -6.25
CA GLU A 216 -20.23 7.30 -7.03
C GLU A 216 -19.31 6.58 -8.01
N ARG A 217 -18.59 7.32 -8.85
CA ARG A 217 -17.76 6.72 -9.91
C ARG A 217 -16.82 7.72 -10.55
N LEU A 218 -15.59 7.30 -10.78
CA LEU A 218 -14.68 7.97 -11.71
C LEU A 218 -14.55 7.12 -12.98
N THR A 219 -14.86 7.71 -14.15
CA THR A 219 -14.69 7.07 -15.45
C THR A 219 -13.44 7.60 -16.13
N LEU A 220 -12.48 6.71 -16.36
CA LEU A 220 -11.34 6.94 -17.23
C LEU A 220 -11.71 6.47 -18.64
N VAL A 221 -11.41 7.27 -19.65
CA VAL A 221 -11.60 6.91 -21.06
C VAL A 221 -10.23 6.81 -21.74
N ARG A 222 -10.13 5.97 -22.78
CA ARG A 222 -8.89 5.82 -23.52
C ARG A 222 -8.39 7.18 -24.02
N ASN A 223 -7.09 7.41 -23.87
CA ASN A 223 -6.45 8.61 -24.38
C ASN A 223 -6.10 8.40 -25.86
N GLU A 224 -6.70 9.17 -26.75
CA GLU A 224 -6.47 9.09 -28.19
C GLU A 224 -5.06 9.55 -28.59
N ASN A 225 -4.40 10.35 -27.76
CA ASN A 225 -3.02 10.80 -27.96
C ASN A 225 -1.97 9.77 -27.48
N TRP A 226 -2.41 8.65 -26.86
CA TRP A 226 -1.52 7.62 -26.37
C TRP A 226 -0.78 6.92 -27.50
N SER A 227 0.56 6.99 -27.50
CA SER A 227 1.43 6.40 -28.53
C SER A 227 1.95 5.00 -28.21
N GLY A 228 1.62 4.48 -27.02
CA GLY A 228 2.01 3.14 -26.57
C GLY A 228 1.09 2.04 -27.08
N PRO A 229 1.23 0.80 -26.57
CA PRO A 229 0.38 -0.32 -26.96
C PRO A 229 -1.10 -0.05 -26.73
N HIS A 230 -1.95 -0.53 -27.66
CA HIS A 230 -3.39 -0.35 -27.58
C HIS A 230 -3.98 -1.02 -26.33
N CYS A 231 -4.67 -0.25 -25.49
CA CYS A 231 -5.38 -0.75 -24.31
C CYS A 231 -6.65 -1.52 -24.72
N PHE A 232 -6.89 -2.67 -24.09
CA PHE A 232 -8.02 -3.53 -24.43
C PHE A 232 -9.37 -2.89 -24.08
N TYR A 233 -9.45 -2.24 -22.88
CA TYR A 233 -10.68 -1.60 -22.43
C TYR A 233 -10.76 -0.16 -22.94
N ASP A 234 -11.96 0.26 -23.38
CA ASP A 234 -12.25 1.62 -23.81
C ASP A 234 -12.44 2.57 -22.63
N GLN A 235 -12.97 2.01 -21.54
CA GLN A 235 -13.25 2.73 -20.30
C GLN A 235 -12.86 1.90 -19.08
N ILE A 236 -12.37 2.58 -18.05
CA ILE A 236 -12.19 2.04 -16.69
C ILE A 236 -13.12 2.82 -15.78
N GLN A 237 -14.01 2.15 -15.08
CA GLN A 237 -14.88 2.75 -14.08
C GLN A 237 -14.40 2.38 -12.69
N LEU A 238 -13.87 3.35 -11.96
CA LEU A 238 -13.45 3.17 -10.57
C LEU A 238 -14.64 3.49 -9.66
N VAL A 239 -15.05 2.51 -8.85
CA VAL A 239 -16.19 2.59 -7.94
C VAL A 239 -15.65 2.63 -6.51
N PRO A 240 -15.87 3.74 -5.76
CA PRO A 240 -15.35 3.89 -4.40
C PRO A 240 -16.19 3.05 -3.42
N ILE A 241 -15.65 1.91 -2.99
CA ILE A 241 -16.25 1.03 -1.98
C ILE A 241 -15.15 0.66 -0.99
N GLY A 242 -15.18 1.28 0.21
CA GLY A 242 -14.15 1.09 1.23
C GLY A 242 -14.30 -0.20 2.04
N ASP A 243 -15.52 -0.73 2.17
CA ASP A 243 -15.78 -1.98 2.86
C ASP A 243 -15.65 -3.16 1.89
N LEU A 244 -14.65 -4.02 2.11
CA LEU A 244 -14.35 -5.14 1.22
C LEU A 244 -15.44 -6.22 1.17
N ASN A 245 -16.26 -6.37 2.23
CA ASN A 245 -17.41 -7.31 2.18
C ASN A 245 -18.49 -6.76 1.23
N THR A 246 -18.74 -5.46 1.29
CA THR A 246 -19.67 -4.78 0.36
C THR A 246 -19.16 -4.87 -1.09
N ALA A 247 -17.85 -4.68 -1.30
CA ALA A 247 -17.23 -4.79 -2.61
C ALA A 247 -17.30 -6.24 -3.16
N GLU A 248 -17.10 -7.24 -2.31
CA GLU A 248 -17.25 -8.65 -2.68
C GLU A 248 -18.69 -8.98 -3.09
N ILE A 249 -19.69 -8.46 -2.36
CA ILE A 249 -21.11 -8.62 -2.71
C ILE A 249 -21.41 -7.96 -4.07
N ALA A 250 -20.91 -6.76 -4.31
CA ALA A 250 -21.07 -6.07 -5.60
C ALA A 250 -20.42 -6.84 -6.76
N PHE A 251 -19.25 -7.46 -6.52
CA PHE A 251 -18.62 -8.34 -7.49
C PHE A 251 -19.46 -9.59 -7.77
N GLU A 252 -19.99 -10.25 -6.75
CA GLU A 252 -20.86 -11.43 -6.90
C GLU A 252 -22.18 -11.08 -7.62
N ALA A 253 -22.67 -9.85 -7.47
CA ALA A 253 -23.85 -9.36 -8.18
C ALA A 253 -23.56 -8.99 -9.65
N GLY A 254 -22.28 -8.91 -10.04
CA GLY A 254 -21.85 -8.51 -11.38
C GLY A 254 -21.79 -6.99 -11.58
N ASP A 255 -21.82 -6.18 -10.51
CA ASP A 255 -21.67 -4.73 -10.55
C ASP A 255 -20.20 -4.30 -10.66
N LEU A 256 -19.27 -5.18 -10.28
CA LEU A 256 -17.83 -5.02 -10.42
C LEU A 256 -17.24 -6.16 -11.26
N ASP A 257 -16.17 -5.86 -12.01
CA ASP A 257 -15.37 -6.83 -12.76
C ASP A 257 -14.07 -7.17 -12.02
N MET A 258 -13.59 -6.28 -11.15
CA MET A 258 -12.39 -6.49 -10.33
C MET A 258 -12.61 -5.92 -8.93
N THR A 259 -12.33 -6.69 -7.90
CA THR A 259 -12.37 -6.23 -6.51
C THR A 259 -11.28 -6.85 -5.66
N LYS A 260 -10.80 -6.10 -4.67
CA LYS A 260 -10.09 -6.67 -3.53
C LYS A 260 -11.07 -7.42 -2.64
N ILE A 261 -10.57 -8.42 -1.95
CA ILE A 261 -11.30 -9.19 -0.93
C ILE A 261 -10.52 -9.21 0.38
N ASN A 262 -11.22 -9.42 1.49
CA ASN A 262 -10.58 -9.64 2.78
C ASN A 262 -9.68 -10.87 2.74
N ILE A 263 -8.60 -10.85 3.52
CA ILE A 263 -7.68 -11.98 3.64
C ILE A 263 -8.43 -13.23 4.13
N SER A 264 -9.36 -13.06 5.05
CA SER A 264 -10.22 -14.14 5.56
C SER A 264 -11.14 -14.77 4.51
N ALA A 265 -11.40 -14.09 3.39
CA ALA A 265 -12.17 -14.62 2.27
C ALA A 265 -11.33 -15.44 1.27
N ILE A 266 -10.00 -15.38 1.33
CA ILE A 266 -9.09 -16.10 0.42
C ILE A 266 -9.44 -17.61 0.34
N PRO A 267 -9.64 -18.35 1.45
CA PRO A 267 -9.95 -19.79 1.39
C PRO A 267 -11.20 -20.11 0.57
N LYS A 268 -12.23 -19.26 0.58
CA LYS A 268 -13.45 -19.40 -0.23
C LYS A 268 -13.12 -19.48 -1.72
N TYR A 269 -12.29 -18.56 -2.21
CA TYR A 269 -11.94 -18.51 -3.63
C TYR A 269 -10.86 -19.53 -4.01
N GLN A 270 -9.99 -19.94 -3.08
CA GLN A 270 -9.02 -21.03 -3.29
C GLN A 270 -9.71 -22.39 -3.46
N GLN A 271 -10.85 -22.62 -2.80
CA GLN A 271 -11.67 -23.82 -2.98
C GLN A 271 -12.41 -23.83 -4.33
N GLY A 272 -12.38 -22.75 -5.07
CA GLY A 272 -12.94 -22.59 -6.40
C GLY A 272 -14.36 -22.04 -6.39
N VAL A 273 -14.49 -20.74 -6.69
CA VAL A 273 -15.77 -20.12 -7.06
C VAL A 273 -15.87 -20.13 -8.58
N ALA A 274 -16.88 -20.82 -9.10
CA ALA A 274 -17.04 -21.03 -10.54
C ALA A 274 -17.02 -19.70 -11.33
N GLY A 275 -16.26 -19.66 -12.41
CA GLY A 275 -16.17 -18.49 -13.28
C GLY A 275 -15.29 -17.34 -12.76
N THR A 276 -14.55 -17.55 -11.65
CA THR A 276 -13.68 -16.53 -11.06
C THR A 276 -12.21 -16.94 -11.08
N THR A 277 -11.34 -15.95 -11.01
CA THR A 277 -9.89 -16.11 -10.81
C THR A 277 -9.48 -15.33 -9.57
N LEU A 278 -8.77 -15.99 -8.65
CA LEU A 278 -8.16 -15.38 -7.47
C LEU A 278 -6.68 -15.07 -7.77
N THR A 279 -6.27 -13.84 -7.51
CA THR A 279 -4.86 -13.44 -7.50
C THR A 279 -4.49 -12.97 -6.10
N VAL A 280 -3.53 -13.66 -5.45
CA VAL A 280 -2.98 -13.26 -4.15
C VAL A 280 -1.52 -12.85 -4.34
N ARG A 281 -1.15 -11.70 -3.79
CA ARG A 281 0.21 -11.16 -3.79
C ARG A 281 0.63 -10.77 -2.38
N PRO A 282 1.91 -10.94 -2.00
CA PRO A 282 2.41 -10.42 -0.72
C PRO A 282 2.36 -8.89 -0.76
N ALA A 283 1.60 -8.27 0.14
CA ALA A 283 1.53 -6.81 0.24
C ALA A 283 2.84 -6.23 0.81
N LEU A 284 3.15 -5.00 0.45
CA LEU A 284 4.22 -4.23 1.09
C LEU A 284 3.75 -3.65 2.43
N ALA A 285 3.07 -4.46 3.21
CA ALA A 285 2.60 -4.14 4.55
C ALA A 285 3.30 -5.03 5.58
N TYR A 286 3.62 -4.46 6.73
CA TYR A 286 4.26 -5.18 7.82
C TYR A 286 3.60 -4.86 9.15
N THR A 287 3.26 -5.91 9.88
CA THR A 287 2.58 -5.84 11.18
C THR A 287 3.49 -6.38 12.28
N TRP A 288 3.60 -5.61 13.34
CA TRP A 288 4.39 -6.01 14.50
C TRP A 288 3.70 -5.63 15.81
N LEU A 289 4.08 -6.34 16.89
CA LEU A 289 3.83 -5.92 18.25
C LEU A 289 5.05 -5.14 18.73
N GLY A 290 4.86 -3.86 19.02
CA GLY A 290 5.91 -2.98 19.52
C GLY A 290 5.78 -2.74 21.02
N MET A 291 6.91 -2.60 21.72
CA MET A 291 7.00 -2.36 23.16
C MET A 291 7.68 -1.04 23.44
N ASN A 292 7.04 -0.16 24.21
CA ASN A 292 7.63 1.12 24.63
C ASN A 292 8.76 0.88 25.65
N VAL A 293 10.01 1.05 25.23
CA VAL A 293 11.19 0.77 26.07
C VAL A 293 11.37 1.76 27.23
N ASP A 294 10.74 2.93 27.16
CA ASP A 294 10.76 3.95 28.21
C ASP A 294 9.73 3.67 29.33
N HIS A 295 8.73 2.79 29.04
CA HIS A 295 7.72 2.47 30.04
C HIS A 295 8.32 1.64 31.20
N PRO A 296 8.07 2.01 32.50
CA PRO A 296 8.71 1.36 33.63
C PRO A 296 8.58 -0.17 33.66
N LEU A 297 7.43 -0.73 33.26
CA LEU A 297 7.19 -2.18 33.23
C LEU A 297 7.95 -2.90 32.10
N LEU A 298 8.42 -2.17 31.08
CA LEU A 298 9.07 -2.69 29.88
C LEU A 298 10.53 -2.25 29.75
N LYS A 299 11.06 -1.51 30.73
CA LYS A 299 12.43 -1.01 30.71
C LYS A 299 13.47 -2.13 30.76
N ASP A 300 13.17 -3.20 31.50
CA ASP A 300 14.04 -4.38 31.59
C ASP A 300 13.94 -5.21 30.30
N ILE A 301 15.06 -5.37 29.60
CA ILE A 301 15.12 -6.15 28.36
C ILE A 301 14.71 -7.61 28.55
N ARG A 302 14.92 -8.20 29.75
CA ARG A 302 14.52 -9.58 30.03
C ARG A 302 13.01 -9.75 29.99
N VAL A 303 12.26 -8.74 30.44
CA VAL A 303 10.80 -8.71 30.34
C VAL A 303 10.36 -8.63 28.87
N ARG A 304 10.99 -7.76 28.07
CA ARG A 304 10.66 -7.64 26.65
C ARG A 304 10.99 -8.93 25.88
N ARG A 305 12.16 -9.54 26.13
CA ARG A 305 12.53 -10.84 25.53
C ARG A 305 11.61 -11.99 25.96
N ALA A 306 11.12 -11.95 27.21
CA ALA A 306 10.11 -12.92 27.64
C ALA A 306 8.83 -12.79 26.80
N ILE A 307 8.38 -11.57 26.53
CA ILE A 307 7.23 -11.32 25.65
C ILE A 307 7.51 -11.82 24.22
N GLN A 308 8.70 -11.52 23.65
CA GLN A 308 9.07 -12.03 22.32
C GLN A 308 8.98 -13.56 22.25
N GLN A 309 9.54 -14.26 23.23
CA GLN A 309 9.60 -15.72 23.22
C GLN A 309 8.31 -16.41 23.71
N ALA A 310 7.35 -15.66 24.25
CA ALA A 310 6.05 -16.18 24.64
C ALA A 310 5.04 -16.23 23.48
N ILE A 311 5.34 -15.64 22.33
CA ILE A 311 4.40 -15.46 21.23
C ILE A 311 4.71 -16.45 20.09
N ASP A 312 3.77 -17.37 19.84
CA ASP A 312 3.77 -18.30 18.70
C ASP A 312 3.02 -17.69 17.51
N VAL A 313 3.77 -16.97 16.65
CA VAL A 313 3.21 -16.28 15.49
C VAL A 313 2.49 -17.24 14.54
N PRO A 314 3.03 -18.43 14.16
CA PRO A 314 2.31 -19.38 13.29
C PRO A 314 0.90 -19.71 13.78
N SER A 315 0.73 -20.03 15.07
CA SER A 315 -0.59 -20.37 15.62
C SER A 315 -1.56 -19.18 15.64
N ILE A 316 -1.05 -17.95 15.83
CA ILE A 316 -1.85 -16.73 15.71
C ILE A 316 -2.40 -16.58 14.30
N LEU A 317 -1.54 -16.77 13.29
CA LEU A 317 -1.93 -16.58 11.88
C LEU A 317 -2.88 -17.67 11.38
N ASP A 318 -2.71 -18.89 11.88
CA ASP A 318 -3.67 -19.98 11.59
C ASP A 318 -5.06 -19.66 12.16
N ALA A 319 -5.11 -19.21 13.41
CA ALA A 319 -6.37 -18.85 14.08
C ALA A 319 -7.07 -17.62 13.44
N ALA A 320 -6.30 -16.60 13.03
CA ALA A 320 -6.86 -15.36 12.50
C ALA A 320 -7.15 -15.42 11.01
N PHE A 321 -6.35 -16.16 10.23
CA PHE A 321 -6.35 -16.10 8.76
C PHE A 321 -6.44 -17.48 8.10
N GLY A 322 -6.61 -18.57 8.86
CA GLY A 322 -6.72 -19.93 8.30
C GLY A 322 -5.51 -20.35 7.46
N GLY A 323 -4.29 -19.86 7.79
CA GLY A 323 -3.07 -20.16 7.05
C GLY A 323 -2.87 -19.35 5.76
N ALA A 324 -3.75 -18.38 5.45
CA ALA A 324 -3.64 -17.53 4.26
C ALA A 324 -2.48 -16.51 4.32
N VAL A 325 -1.92 -16.27 5.51
CA VAL A 325 -0.83 -15.32 5.76
C VAL A 325 0.38 -16.05 6.33
N LYS A 326 1.57 -15.64 5.91
CA LYS A 326 2.84 -16.22 6.42
C LYS A 326 3.44 -15.37 7.53
N PRO A 327 4.17 -15.99 8.50
CA PRO A 327 4.90 -15.28 9.52
C PRO A 327 5.92 -14.30 8.94
N ALA A 328 6.04 -13.13 9.55
CA ALA A 328 7.13 -12.22 9.33
C ALA A 328 8.33 -12.56 10.22
N PHE A 329 9.52 -12.38 9.68
CA PHE A 329 10.78 -12.52 10.41
C PHE A 329 11.52 -11.19 10.55
N GLY A 330 10.89 -10.09 10.10
CA GLY A 330 11.40 -8.74 10.12
C GLY A 330 10.36 -7.75 9.61
N LEU A 331 10.76 -6.50 9.51
CA LEU A 331 9.89 -5.42 9.01
C LEU A 331 9.90 -5.33 7.49
N VAL A 332 11.00 -5.72 6.83
CA VAL A 332 11.11 -5.67 5.35
C VAL A 332 10.28 -6.80 4.74
N PRO A 333 9.21 -6.48 3.97
CA PRO A 333 8.37 -7.50 3.37
C PRO A 333 9.09 -8.24 2.22
N PRO A 334 8.92 -9.57 2.08
CA PRO A 334 9.29 -10.23 0.85
C PRO A 334 8.33 -9.78 -0.30
N PRO A 335 8.79 -9.63 -1.56
CA PRO A 335 10.12 -10.04 -2.06
C PRO A 335 11.16 -8.91 -2.07
N LEU A 336 11.09 -7.93 -1.18
CA LEU A 336 12.10 -6.85 -1.16
C LEU A 336 13.47 -7.39 -0.73
N PRO A 337 14.58 -6.88 -1.34
CA PRO A 337 15.93 -7.19 -0.89
C PRO A 337 16.13 -6.80 0.58
N GLY A 338 16.74 -7.71 1.36
CA GLY A 338 16.92 -7.52 2.80
C GLY A 338 15.80 -8.10 3.67
N ALA A 339 14.79 -8.76 3.09
CA ALA A 339 13.83 -9.52 3.87
C ALA A 339 14.53 -10.67 4.63
N ARG A 340 14.15 -10.87 5.90
CA ARG A 340 14.70 -11.93 6.75
C ARG A 340 13.91 -13.23 6.59
N SER A 341 14.54 -14.35 6.95
CA SER A 341 13.95 -15.70 6.87
C SER A 341 13.83 -16.41 8.23
N LYS A 342 14.31 -15.82 9.31
CA LYS A 342 14.26 -16.40 10.67
C LYS A 342 14.35 -15.32 11.74
N ASN A 343 13.83 -15.60 12.93
CA ASN A 343 14.00 -14.80 14.15
C ASN A 343 15.28 -15.22 14.90
N ILE A 344 15.87 -14.27 15.63
CA ILE A 344 16.98 -14.53 16.57
C ILE A 344 16.44 -15.17 17.85
N TYR A 345 15.27 -14.71 18.29
CA TYR A 345 14.59 -15.17 19.51
C TYR A 345 13.29 -15.92 19.16
N PRO A 346 13.38 -17.23 18.84
CA PRO A 346 12.21 -18.01 18.46
C PRO A 346 11.29 -18.27 19.66
N TYR A 347 10.05 -18.64 19.38
CA TYR A 347 9.07 -19.04 20.38
C TYR A 347 9.63 -20.09 21.34
N SER A 348 9.58 -19.79 22.63
CA SER A 348 10.02 -20.67 23.72
C SER A 348 9.39 -20.22 25.06
N PRO A 349 8.19 -20.70 25.41
CA PRO A 349 7.51 -20.28 26.63
C PRO A 349 8.30 -20.61 27.90
N ASP A 350 9.12 -21.67 27.90
CA ASP A 350 9.99 -21.99 29.01
C ASP A 350 11.13 -20.98 29.20
N ALA A 351 11.69 -20.48 28.10
CA ALA A 351 12.67 -19.40 28.15
C ALA A 351 12.01 -18.10 28.64
N ALA A 352 10.79 -17.80 28.17
CA ALA A 352 10.02 -16.64 28.64
C ALA A 352 9.79 -16.68 30.15
N LYS A 353 9.37 -17.82 30.73
CA LYS A 353 9.19 -18.02 32.17
C LYS A 353 10.50 -17.84 32.95
N ARG A 354 11.62 -18.35 32.43
CA ARG A 354 12.95 -18.15 33.05
C ARG A 354 13.33 -16.67 33.09
N LEU A 355 13.19 -15.96 31.97
CA LEU A 355 13.53 -14.53 31.87
C LEU A 355 12.68 -13.67 32.82
N LEU A 356 11.38 -13.95 32.97
CA LEU A 356 10.51 -13.24 33.92
C LEU A 356 10.97 -13.51 35.37
N LYS A 357 11.32 -14.76 35.72
CA LYS A 357 11.84 -15.11 37.01
C LYS A 357 13.17 -14.41 37.32
N GLU A 358 14.09 -14.37 36.34
CA GLU A 358 15.38 -13.66 36.46
C GLU A 358 15.20 -12.14 36.58
N ALA A 359 14.17 -11.58 35.97
CA ALA A 359 13.78 -10.19 36.11
C ALA A 359 13.06 -9.89 37.45
N GLY A 360 12.77 -10.91 38.28
CA GLY A 360 12.04 -10.76 39.54
C GLY A 360 10.55 -10.49 39.37
N VAL A 361 10.00 -10.80 38.18
CA VAL A 361 8.60 -10.53 37.83
C VAL A 361 7.79 -11.80 38.05
N SER A 362 6.88 -11.78 39.03
CA SER A 362 5.96 -12.90 39.31
C SER A 362 4.54 -12.70 38.76
N LYS A 363 4.14 -11.45 38.57
CA LYS A 363 2.88 -11.06 37.96
C LYS A 363 3.11 -9.79 37.15
N LEU A 364 2.67 -9.78 35.91
CA LEU A 364 2.76 -8.62 35.03
C LEU A 364 1.41 -8.37 34.40
N GLN A 365 0.95 -7.14 34.47
CA GLN A 365 -0.28 -6.71 33.82
C GLN A 365 0.09 -5.63 32.79
N LEU A 366 -0.29 -5.85 31.53
CA LEU A 366 0.03 -4.98 30.41
C LEU A 366 -1.24 -4.64 29.63
N ARG A 367 -1.18 -3.52 28.90
CA ARG A 367 -2.20 -3.09 27.94
C ARG A 367 -1.63 -3.19 26.52
N LEU A 368 -2.42 -3.74 25.62
CA LEU A 368 -2.18 -3.76 24.18
C LEU A 368 -3.15 -2.80 23.49
N ASP A 369 -2.60 -1.74 22.90
CA ASP A 369 -3.35 -0.79 22.07
C ASP A 369 -3.28 -1.24 20.61
N LEU A 370 -4.44 -1.23 19.91
CA LEU A 370 -4.56 -1.54 18.48
C LEU A 370 -5.73 -0.80 17.85
N THR A 371 -5.72 -0.67 16.53
CA THR A 371 -6.87 -0.15 15.79
C THR A 371 -8.01 -1.16 15.73
N THR A 372 -9.25 -0.70 15.77
CA THR A 372 -10.43 -1.57 15.68
C THR A 372 -10.50 -2.25 14.32
N SER A 373 -10.37 -3.56 14.31
CA SER A 373 -10.59 -4.44 13.15
C SER A 373 -10.89 -5.85 13.62
N ALA A 374 -11.63 -6.62 12.83
CA ALA A 374 -11.98 -8.00 13.18
C ALA A 374 -10.74 -8.90 13.26
N ASP A 375 -9.88 -8.86 12.24
CA ASP A 375 -8.66 -9.67 12.16
C ASP A 375 -7.69 -9.27 13.29
N GLY A 376 -7.48 -7.96 13.50
CA GLY A 376 -6.64 -7.44 14.58
C GLY A 376 -7.13 -7.85 15.97
N GLY A 377 -8.46 -7.87 16.18
CA GLY A 377 -9.07 -8.35 17.41
C GLY A 377 -8.76 -9.82 17.68
N THR A 378 -8.88 -10.68 16.66
CA THR A 378 -8.54 -12.12 16.76
C THR A 378 -7.07 -12.33 17.08
N VAL A 379 -6.17 -11.65 16.37
CA VAL A 379 -4.71 -11.68 16.64
C VAL A 379 -4.42 -11.30 18.10
N ALA A 380 -5.01 -10.21 18.59
CA ALA A 380 -4.80 -9.73 19.95
C ALA A 380 -5.30 -10.73 21.02
N GLN A 381 -6.43 -11.41 20.78
CA GLN A 381 -6.97 -12.42 21.69
C GLN A 381 -6.06 -13.66 21.80
N VAL A 382 -5.46 -14.11 20.70
CA VAL A 382 -4.52 -15.23 20.72
C VAL A 382 -3.23 -14.82 21.45
N ILE A 383 -2.69 -13.62 21.19
CA ILE A 383 -1.56 -13.06 21.94
C ILE A 383 -1.87 -12.99 23.44
N GLN A 384 -3.08 -12.55 23.82
CA GLN A 384 -3.51 -12.50 25.21
C GLN A 384 -3.48 -13.89 25.88
N ALA A 385 -3.97 -14.91 25.19
CA ALA A 385 -3.96 -16.29 25.70
C ALA A 385 -2.53 -16.82 25.88
N GLN A 386 -1.66 -16.62 24.90
CA GLN A 386 -0.25 -17.07 24.95
C GLN A 386 0.54 -16.35 26.07
N LEU A 387 0.35 -15.06 26.25
CA LEU A 387 0.99 -14.30 27.32
C LEU A 387 0.50 -14.75 28.71
N ALA A 388 -0.77 -15.14 28.84
CA ALA A 388 -1.33 -15.68 30.08
C ALA A 388 -0.63 -17.00 30.52
N GLU A 389 -0.21 -17.84 29.56
CA GLU A 389 0.50 -19.10 29.84
C GLU A 389 1.86 -18.89 30.52
N VAL A 390 2.47 -17.72 30.33
CA VAL A 390 3.74 -17.35 30.96
C VAL A 390 3.56 -16.41 32.16
N GLY A 391 2.32 -16.14 32.60
CA GLY A 391 1.98 -15.32 33.76
C GLY A 391 1.85 -13.83 33.50
N ILE A 392 1.70 -13.41 32.23
CA ILE A 392 1.45 -12.02 31.81
C ILE A 392 -0.04 -11.86 31.52
N GLN A 393 -0.72 -10.96 32.24
CA GLN A 393 -2.10 -10.59 31.96
C GLN A 393 -2.13 -9.43 30.97
N LEU A 394 -2.87 -9.58 29.86
CA LEU A 394 -2.99 -8.58 28.82
C LEU A 394 -4.40 -8.01 28.79
N GLN A 395 -4.53 -6.68 28.83
CA GLN A 395 -5.75 -5.96 28.55
C GLN A 395 -5.72 -5.48 27.09
N ILE A 396 -6.70 -5.90 26.31
CA ILE A 396 -6.85 -5.45 24.91
C ILE A 396 -7.64 -4.15 24.88
N ASN A 397 -7.09 -3.13 24.22
CA ASN A 397 -7.68 -1.81 24.07
C ASN A 397 -7.76 -1.46 22.58
N GLN A 398 -8.95 -1.62 21.99
CA GLN A 398 -9.23 -1.24 20.60
C GLN A 398 -9.69 0.20 20.53
N MET A 399 -9.18 0.96 19.58
CA MET A 399 -9.52 2.36 19.38
C MET A 399 -9.62 2.70 17.89
N ASP A 400 -10.23 3.84 17.56
CA ASP A 400 -10.20 4.32 16.19
C ASP A 400 -8.79 4.73 15.76
N SER A 401 -8.57 4.84 14.45
CA SER A 401 -7.24 5.10 13.89
C SER A 401 -6.65 6.43 14.36
N ALA A 402 -7.44 7.49 14.47
CA ALA A 402 -6.96 8.80 14.89
C ALA A 402 -6.52 8.79 16.36
N ALA A 403 -7.33 8.20 17.25
CA ALA A 403 -7.00 8.02 18.66
C ALA A 403 -5.76 7.11 18.84
N PHE A 404 -5.65 6.05 18.03
CA PHE A 404 -4.48 5.18 18.04
C PHE A 404 -3.19 5.93 17.69
N VAL A 405 -3.21 6.72 16.61
CA VAL A 405 -2.03 7.51 16.21
C VAL A 405 -1.68 8.52 17.29
N ALA A 406 -2.65 9.33 17.73
CA ALA A 406 -2.47 10.37 18.75
C ALA A 406 -1.89 9.81 20.06
N ALA A 407 -2.33 8.62 20.50
CA ALA A 407 -1.85 7.99 21.73
C ALA A 407 -0.35 7.60 21.67
N GLY A 408 0.28 7.58 20.49
CA GLY A 408 1.71 7.29 20.31
C GLY A 408 2.58 8.51 20.12
N GLN A 409 2.00 9.68 19.79
CA GLN A 409 2.75 10.88 19.39
C GLN A 409 2.91 11.87 20.55
N GLU A 410 4.12 12.45 20.68
CA GLU A 410 4.42 13.45 21.72
C GLU A 410 3.74 14.79 21.46
N SER A 411 3.54 15.15 20.19
CA SER A 411 2.83 16.37 19.78
C SER A 411 1.36 16.41 20.27
N GLU A 412 0.75 15.24 20.45
CA GLU A 412 -0.65 15.09 20.87
C GLU A 412 -0.83 15.02 22.40
N GLY A 413 0.24 15.17 23.16
CA GLY A 413 0.19 15.24 24.61
C GLY A 413 1.01 14.19 25.34
N THR A 414 0.51 13.64 26.46
CA THR A 414 1.30 12.74 27.34
C THR A 414 0.85 11.29 27.32
N ALA A 415 -0.16 10.93 26.54
CA ALA A 415 -0.73 9.56 26.47
C ALA A 415 0.31 8.50 26.11
N TRP A 416 1.33 8.86 25.33
CA TRP A 416 2.44 7.98 24.96
C TRP A 416 3.22 7.42 26.17
N LYS A 417 3.22 8.13 27.33
CA LYS A 417 3.89 7.67 28.56
C LYS A 417 3.20 6.45 29.16
N ASP A 418 1.90 6.32 28.95
CA ASP A 418 1.10 5.19 29.42
C ASP A 418 0.97 4.08 28.37
N SER A 419 1.47 4.30 27.16
CA SER A 419 1.49 3.32 26.09
C SER A 419 2.52 2.23 26.41
N GLN A 420 2.09 0.97 26.39
CA GLN A 420 2.91 -0.19 26.73
C GLN A 420 3.20 -1.05 25.51
N LEU A 421 2.21 -1.78 25.03
CA LEU A 421 2.27 -2.59 23.83
C LEU A 421 1.39 -1.96 22.75
N ARG A 422 1.86 -1.99 21.52
CA ARG A 422 1.10 -1.50 20.37
C ARG A 422 1.20 -2.50 19.23
N MET A 423 0.06 -2.94 18.70
CA MET A 423 0.04 -3.67 17.45
C MET A 423 -0.17 -2.68 16.30
N THR A 424 0.85 -2.54 15.48
CA THR A 424 0.91 -1.51 14.42
C THR A 424 1.13 -2.17 13.06
N THR A 425 0.47 -1.64 12.05
CA THR A 425 0.68 -2.00 10.64
C THR A 425 1.11 -0.76 9.88
N PHE A 426 2.25 -0.84 9.19
CA PHE A 426 2.65 0.16 8.20
C PHE A 426 2.68 -0.45 6.81
N THR A 427 2.57 0.40 5.80
CA THR A 427 2.84 0.07 4.41
C THR A 427 4.13 0.75 3.96
N THR A 428 4.76 0.23 2.92
CA THR A 428 6.01 0.80 2.38
C THR A 428 5.95 0.90 0.86
N ALA A 429 6.80 1.74 0.31
CA ALA A 429 7.17 1.70 -1.10
C ALA A 429 8.06 0.47 -1.36
N PRO A 430 8.30 0.08 -2.62
CA PRO A 430 9.08 -1.13 -2.95
C PRO A 430 10.59 -0.93 -2.73
N ASP A 431 10.95 -0.36 -1.60
CA ASP A 431 12.32 -0.18 -1.14
C ASP A 431 12.43 -0.30 0.39
N ALA A 432 13.45 -1.02 0.87
CA ALA A 432 13.64 -1.26 2.30
C ALA A 432 14.02 0.01 3.09
N SER A 433 14.55 1.07 2.45
CA SER A 433 14.83 2.36 3.10
C SER A 433 13.57 3.01 3.65
N TRP A 434 12.43 2.86 2.94
CA TRP A 434 11.14 3.34 3.41
C TRP A 434 10.65 2.63 4.67
N VAL A 435 11.08 1.40 4.91
CA VAL A 435 10.78 0.68 6.14
C VAL A 435 11.60 1.24 7.29
N THR A 436 12.92 1.33 7.14
CA THR A 436 13.82 1.69 8.24
C THR A 436 13.73 3.15 8.64
N ALA A 437 13.38 4.05 7.72
CA ALA A 437 13.23 5.48 7.97
C ALA A 437 12.34 5.81 9.19
N TRP A 438 11.31 4.99 9.47
CA TRP A 438 10.35 5.22 10.56
C TRP A 438 10.85 4.83 11.94
N PHE A 439 12.00 4.13 12.05
CA PHE A 439 12.53 3.61 13.31
C PHE A 439 13.78 4.33 13.81
N THR A 440 14.17 5.43 13.16
CA THR A 440 15.33 6.25 13.55
C THR A 440 15.07 7.00 14.87
N CYS A 441 16.15 7.51 15.49
CA CYS A 441 16.07 8.37 16.67
C CYS A 441 15.24 9.64 16.42
N LYS A 442 15.26 10.19 15.19
CA LYS A 442 14.48 11.37 14.82
C LYS A 442 12.97 11.10 14.83
N GLN A 443 12.57 9.84 14.73
CA GLN A 443 11.17 9.43 14.72
C GLN A 443 10.61 9.08 16.10
N VAL A 444 11.45 9.09 17.14
CA VAL A 444 11.00 8.89 18.53
C VAL A 444 9.98 9.96 18.90
N GLY A 445 8.80 9.53 19.37
CA GLY A 445 7.69 10.42 19.69
C GLY A 445 6.88 10.89 18.49
N ILE A 446 7.18 10.40 17.28
CA ILE A 446 6.42 10.63 16.04
C ILE A 446 5.88 9.28 15.54
N TRP A 447 6.70 8.49 14.85
CA TRP A 447 6.33 7.16 14.34
C TRP A 447 7.04 6.01 15.05
N ASN A 448 8.25 6.24 15.61
CA ASN A 448 8.96 5.27 16.45
C ASN A 448 8.36 5.28 17.88
N THR A 449 7.18 4.67 18.01
CA THR A 449 6.44 4.59 19.28
C THR A 449 7.05 3.56 20.26
N GLN A 450 7.97 2.71 19.80
CA GLN A 450 8.78 1.81 20.64
C GLN A 450 9.89 2.56 21.36
N ARG A 451 10.25 3.75 20.85
CA ARG A 451 11.20 4.71 21.42
C ARG A 451 12.64 4.17 21.49
N THR A 452 12.95 3.17 20.68
CA THR A 452 14.32 2.70 20.51
C THR A 452 15.14 3.77 19.78
N CYS A 453 16.34 4.07 20.26
CA CYS A 453 17.23 5.06 19.65
C CYS A 453 18.67 4.60 19.77
N ASP A 454 19.32 4.37 18.63
CA ASP A 454 20.72 4.03 18.48
C ASP A 454 21.28 4.80 17.29
N LYS A 455 22.32 5.62 17.52
CA LYS A 455 22.93 6.46 16.49
C LYS A 455 23.73 5.68 15.46
N ASP A 456 24.29 4.53 15.85
CA ASP A 456 24.99 3.64 14.92
C ASP A 456 23.97 2.92 14.00
N TRP A 457 22.78 2.63 14.53
CA TRP A 457 21.66 2.14 13.76
C TRP A 457 21.16 3.18 12.75
N ASP A 458 20.96 4.44 13.17
CA ASP A 458 20.58 5.55 12.30
C ASP A 458 21.60 5.68 11.15
N LYS A 459 22.90 5.69 11.48
CA LYS A 459 23.97 5.77 10.48
C LYS A 459 23.94 4.59 9.50
N LEU A 460 23.76 3.36 10.00
CA LEU A 460 23.66 2.17 9.14
C LEU A 460 22.45 2.24 8.21
N SER A 461 21.33 2.81 8.65
CA SER A 461 20.14 3.03 7.82
C SER A 461 20.40 4.04 6.70
N ASP A 462 21.07 5.15 7.02
CA ASP A 462 21.47 6.14 6.02
C ASP A 462 22.51 5.56 5.02
N ASP A 463 23.52 4.83 5.51
CA ASP A 463 24.52 4.16 4.66
C ASP A 463 23.84 3.13 3.71
N ALA A 464 22.83 2.38 4.20
CA ALA A 464 22.10 1.43 3.38
C ALA A 464 21.23 2.09 2.29
N ALA A 465 20.69 3.27 2.54
CA ALA A 465 19.96 4.05 1.52
C ALA A 465 20.89 4.54 0.39
N ASN A 466 22.18 4.77 0.71
CA ASN A 466 23.18 5.25 -0.23
C ASN A 466 23.99 4.12 -0.92
N GLU A 467 23.91 2.87 -0.44
CA GLU A 467 24.65 1.74 -1.02
C GLU A 467 24.01 1.28 -2.33
N LEU A 468 24.77 1.32 -3.41
CA LEU A 468 24.32 0.96 -4.75
C LEU A 468 24.49 -0.54 -5.06
N ASP A 469 25.40 -1.24 -4.37
CA ASP A 469 25.53 -2.70 -4.50
C ASP A 469 24.36 -3.40 -3.80
N GLN A 470 23.51 -4.04 -4.57
CA GLN A 470 22.28 -4.67 -4.10
C GLN A 470 22.52 -5.75 -3.04
N GLY A 471 23.61 -6.51 -3.14
CA GLY A 471 23.94 -7.59 -2.20
C GLY A 471 24.37 -7.03 -0.85
N LYS A 472 25.26 -6.04 -0.85
CA LYS A 472 25.68 -5.34 0.38
C LYS A 472 24.51 -4.62 1.03
N ARG A 473 23.72 -3.93 0.24
CA ARG A 473 22.53 -3.21 0.68
C ARG A 473 21.54 -4.14 1.38
N ALA A 474 21.23 -5.28 0.77
CA ALA A 474 20.35 -6.29 1.36
C ALA A 474 20.89 -6.81 2.71
N ALA A 475 22.20 -7.06 2.81
CA ALA A 475 22.84 -7.50 4.05
C ALA A 475 22.76 -6.42 5.16
N MET A 476 22.86 -5.13 4.80
CA MET A 476 22.70 -4.02 5.75
C MET A 476 21.28 -3.97 6.30
N TYR A 477 20.25 -4.16 5.48
CA TYR A 477 18.86 -4.20 5.95
C TYR A 477 18.56 -5.43 6.81
N VAL A 478 19.16 -6.58 6.54
CA VAL A 478 19.07 -7.75 7.45
C VAL A 478 19.65 -7.37 8.80
N LYS A 479 20.86 -6.79 8.85
CA LYS A 479 21.53 -6.37 10.09
C LYS A 479 20.72 -5.34 10.87
N LEU A 480 20.11 -4.35 10.21
CA LEU A 480 19.23 -3.36 10.85
C LEU A 480 18.06 -4.03 11.57
N GLN A 481 17.43 -5.02 10.94
CA GLN A 481 16.31 -5.76 11.55
C GLN A 481 16.77 -6.70 12.68
N ASP A 482 17.96 -7.31 12.57
CA ASP A 482 18.58 -8.08 13.65
C ASP A 482 18.75 -7.19 14.90
N GLN A 483 19.31 -6.00 14.74
CA GLN A 483 19.51 -5.05 15.82
C GLN A 483 18.19 -4.58 16.45
N LEU A 484 17.12 -4.37 15.65
CA LEU A 484 15.80 -4.05 16.20
C LEU A 484 15.26 -5.21 17.05
N GLU A 485 15.36 -6.45 16.58
CA GLU A 485 14.93 -7.62 17.35
C GLU A 485 15.73 -7.78 18.64
N GLU A 486 17.05 -7.50 18.62
CA GLU A 486 17.95 -7.55 19.78
C GLU A 486 17.57 -6.54 20.87
N THR A 487 16.91 -5.43 20.53
CA THR A 487 16.37 -4.50 21.55
C THR A 487 15.30 -5.14 22.43
N GLY A 488 14.71 -6.25 22.00
CA GLY A 488 13.55 -6.86 22.64
C GLY A 488 12.23 -6.11 22.40
N ALA A 489 12.25 -4.97 21.71
CA ALA A 489 11.10 -4.09 21.57
C ALA A 489 10.12 -4.49 20.45
N TYR A 490 10.42 -5.52 19.67
CA TYR A 490 9.66 -5.89 18.47
C TYR A 490 9.34 -7.38 18.44
N VAL A 491 8.09 -7.73 18.18
CA VAL A 491 7.68 -9.07 17.73
C VAL A 491 7.14 -8.90 16.33
N PHE A 492 7.83 -9.43 15.33
CA PHE A 492 7.37 -9.39 13.94
C PHE A 492 6.23 -10.41 13.78
N LEU A 493 5.07 -9.97 13.32
CA LEU A 493 3.89 -10.81 13.24
C LEU A 493 3.68 -11.34 11.83
N TYR A 494 3.34 -10.47 10.88
CA TYR A 494 3.09 -10.89 9.51
C TYR A 494 3.23 -9.75 8.52
N HIS A 495 3.40 -10.14 7.26
CA HIS A 495 3.23 -9.26 6.11
C HIS A 495 1.85 -9.48 5.53
N GLY A 496 1.17 -8.40 5.14
CA GLY A 496 -0.16 -8.47 4.56
C GLY A 496 -0.18 -9.17 3.20
N SER A 497 -1.38 -9.37 2.67
CA SER A 497 -1.59 -9.85 1.31
C SER A 497 -2.62 -8.98 0.62
N ASN A 498 -2.40 -8.66 -0.65
CA ASN A 498 -3.41 -8.10 -1.54
C ASN A 498 -4.04 -9.26 -2.32
N ALA A 499 -5.34 -9.44 -2.15
CA ALA A 499 -6.10 -10.46 -2.82
C ALA A 499 -7.16 -9.83 -3.73
N TRP A 500 -7.11 -10.16 -5.01
CA TRP A 500 -8.04 -9.70 -6.02
C TRP A 500 -8.82 -10.86 -6.60
N VAL A 501 -10.11 -10.65 -6.83
CA VAL A 501 -10.96 -11.55 -7.60
C VAL A 501 -11.42 -10.87 -8.89
N THR A 502 -11.41 -11.65 -9.97
CA THR A 502 -11.85 -11.23 -11.30
C THR A 502 -12.66 -12.35 -11.93
N PRO A 503 -13.49 -12.07 -12.95
CA PRO A 503 -14.01 -13.12 -13.83
C PRO A 503 -12.88 -13.91 -14.49
N GLY A 504 -13.05 -15.20 -14.70
CA GLY A 504 -12.07 -16.04 -15.41
C GLY A 504 -11.79 -15.62 -16.84
N THR A 505 -12.62 -14.75 -17.40
CA THR A 505 -12.47 -14.14 -18.72
C THR A 505 -11.55 -12.91 -18.76
N ILE A 506 -11.05 -12.46 -17.60
CA ILE A 506 -10.14 -11.31 -17.50
C ILE A 506 -8.74 -11.80 -17.14
N LYS A 507 -7.77 -11.45 -17.98
CA LYS A 507 -6.36 -11.54 -17.63
C LYS A 507 -5.93 -10.24 -16.96
N GLY A 508 -5.87 -10.27 -15.64
CA GLY A 508 -5.41 -9.14 -14.84
C GLY A 508 -3.90 -8.92 -14.95
N ALA A 509 -3.48 -7.71 -14.61
CA ALA A 509 -2.09 -7.30 -14.53
C ALA A 509 -1.93 -6.37 -13.31
N TRP A 510 -1.01 -6.70 -12.42
CA TRP A 510 -0.74 -5.96 -11.19
C TRP A 510 0.75 -5.79 -10.97
N THR A 511 1.11 -4.78 -10.18
CA THR A 511 2.42 -4.71 -9.54
C THR A 511 2.69 -5.98 -8.70
N PRO A 512 3.96 -6.29 -8.42
CA PRO A 512 4.33 -7.53 -7.71
C PRO A 512 3.65 -7.73 -6.36
N ASP A 513 3.36 -6.65 -5.66
CA ASP A 513 2.61 -6.66 -4.39
C ASP A 513 1.07 -6.70 -4.57
N GLY A 514 0.57 -6.61 -5.80
CA GLY A 514 -0.86 -6.59 -6.09
C GLY A 514 -1.58 -5.30 -5.66
N GLN A 515 -0.84 -4.24 -5.32
CA GLN A 515 -1.46 -2.99 -4.86
C GLN A 515 -2.12 -2.25 -6.02
N TRP A 516 -1.43 -2.12 -7.16
CA TRP A 516 -1.92 -1.35 -8.30
C TRP A 516 -2.20 -2.24 -9.51
N PRO A 517 -3.46 -2.28 -10.00
CA PRO A 517 -3.77 -2.82 -11.31
C PRO A 517 -3.15 -1.92 -12.40
N LEU A 518 -2.44 -2.53 -13.33
CA LEU A 518 -1.83 -1.85 -14.46
C LEU A 518 -2.79 -1.90 -15.65
N PHE A 519 -3.73 -0.94 -15.71
CA PHE A 519 -4.87 -0.94 -16.64
C PHE A 519 -4.48 -1.08 -18.09
N ARG A 520 -3.29 -0.59 -18.49
CA ARG A 520 -2.78 -0.71 -19.86
C ARG A 520 -2.52 -2.15 -20.32
N GLU A 521 -2.32 -3.07 -19.35
CA GLU A 521 -1.96 -4.47 -19.60
C GLU A 521 -3.11 -5.45 -19.32
N ILE A 522 -4.20 -4.98 -18.72
CA ILE A 522 -5.40 -5.80 -18.44
C ILE A 522 -6.15 -6.05 -19.72
N LYS A 523 -6.54 -7.31 -19.98
CA LYS A 523 -7.23 -7.71 -21.20
C LYS A 523 -8.14 -8.92 -20.97
N ALA A 524 -8.99 -9.22 -21.95
CA ALA A 524 -9.71 -10.49 -21.95
C ALA A 524 -8.73 -11.67 -22.20
N VAL A 525 -9.13 -12.85 -21.69
CA VAL A 525 -8.44 -14.14 -21.90
C VAL A 525 -8.77 -14.67 -23.29
#